data_d11baed1855bd9845426588df6daa7cb
#
_entry.id   d11baed1855bd9845426588df6daa7cb
#
_cell.length_a   1.000
_cell.length_b   1.000
_cell.length_c   1.000
_cell.angle_alpha   90.00
_cell.angle_beta   90.00
_cell.angle_gamma   90.00
#
_symmetry.space_group_name_H-M   'P 1'
#
loop_
_entity.id
_entity.type
_entity.pdbx_description
1 polymer ?
#
loop_
_entity_poly.entity_id
_entity_poly.type
_entity_poly.pdbx_seq_one_letter_code
_entity_poly.pdbx_strand_id
1 'polypeptide(L)'
;MWLKIAQTVVGYVVVANFNAHMTTPLAVDTPPPQVGDIEGQFVQFAGSPFELFQPYLPAGDQPQAIDQLVEGVNDGEVFQTLLGVTGSGKTFTMANVIARLGRPAIVFAPNKTLAAQLYSEFREFFPRNAVEYFVSYYDYYQPEAYVPQRDLFIEKDSAINEHI
;
A
#
# COMPACT_ATOMS: atom_id res chain seq x y z
N MET A 1 14.20 8.51 6.70
CA MET A 1 13.17 9.53 7.00
C MET A 1 11.86 9.04 6.37
N TRP A 2 10.81 8.89 7.14
CA TRP A 2 9.53 8.30 6.73
C TRP A 2 8.57 9.42 6.34
N LEU A 3 7.96 9.34 5.17
CA LEU A 3 6.89 10.26 4.76
C LEU A 3 5.63 9.90 5.58
N LYS A 4 5.23 10.79 6.47
CA LYS A 4 4.10 10.57 7.37
C LYS A 4 2.96 11.51 7.00
N ILE A 5 1.93 10.97 6.33
CA ILE A 5 0.66 11.69 6.14
C ILE A 5 -0.27 11.20 7.25
N ALA A 6 -0.56 12.07 8.21
CA ALA A 6 -1.37 11.74 9.38
C ALA A 6 -2.85 12.07 9.16
N GLN A 7 -3.67 11.03 9.04
CA GLN A 7 -5.09 11.03 9.42
C GLN A 7 -5.41 9.66 10.03
N THR A 8 -6.45 9.55 10.83
CA THR A 8 -6.84 8.33 11.55
C THR A 8 -6.72 7.09 10.64
N VAL A 9 -5.72 6.26 10.90
CA VAL A 9 -5.34 5.17 10.02
C VAL A 9 -6.18 3.95 10.36
N VAL A 10 -6.90 3.43 9.38
CA VAL A 10 -7.65 2.17 9.48
C VAL A 10 -7.01 1.07 8.64
N GLY A 11 -6.11 1.42 7.73
CA GLY A 11 -5.36 0.47 6.91
C GLY A 11 -4.18 1.14 6.20
N TYR A 12 -3.17 0.36 5.83
CA TYR A 12 -2.02 0.84 5.07
C TYR A 12 -1.52 -0.19 4.06
N VAL A 13 -0.84 0.29 3.05
CA VAL A 13 -0.17 -0.51 2.03
C VAL A 13 1.33 -0.25 2.13
N VAL A 14 2.12 -1.30 2.14
CA VAL A 14 3.58 -1.20 2.16
C VAL A 14 4.10 -1.57 0.79
N VAL A 15 4.89 -0.70 0.19
CA VAL A 15 5.68 -1.00 -1.00
C VAL A 15 7.12 -1.16 -0.55
N ALA A 16 7.66 -2.38 -0.65
CA ALA A 16 9.01 -2.69 -0.22
C ALA A 16 9.70 -3.60 -1.25
N ASN A 17 11.02 -3.54 -1.28
CA ASN A 17 11.82 -4.56 -1.92
C ASN A 17 12.48 -5.40 -0.83
N PHE A 18 11.95 -6.60 -0.59
CA PHE A 18 12.60 -7.60 0.25
C PHE A 18 13.62 -8.37 -0.60
N ASN A 19 14.76 -7.74 -0.89
CA ASN A 19 15.82 -8.44 -1.57
C ASN A 19 16.58 -9.32 -0.57
N ALA A 20 16.41 -10.62 -0.78
CA ALA A 20 17.29 -11.72 -0.43
C ALA A 20 17.77 -11.77 1.05
N HIS A 21 17.04 -12.44 1.87
CA HIS A 21 17.45 -13.45 2.84
C HIS A 21 16.29 -13.91 3.77
N MET A 22 15.06 -13.81 3.32
CA MET A 22 13.98 -14.57 3.95
C MET A 22 13.33 -15.49 2.91
N THR A 23 13.85 -16.68 2.85
CA THR A 23 13.22 -17.83 2.19
C THR A 23 12.03 -18.24 3.04
N THR A 24 10.87 -17.80 2.69
CA THR A 24 9.60 -18.49 2.58
C THR A 24 8.50 -17.44 2.35
N PRO A 25 7.95 -17.29 1.15
CA PRO A 25 6.73 -16.53 0.99
C PRO A 25 5.61 -17.35 1.63
N LEU A 26 4.86 -16.77 2.54
CA LEU A 26 3.50 -17.21 2.79
C LEU A 26 2.77 -17.05 1.46
N ALA A 27 2.61 -18.15 0.77
CA ALA A 27 1.91 -18.24 -0.49
C ALA A 27 0.44 -17.88 -0.26
N VAL A 28 0.10 -16.62 -0.47
CA VAL A 28 -1.25 -16.30 -0.91
C VAL A 28 -1.27 -16.70 -2.39
N ASP A 29 -1.92 -17.81 -2.65
CA ASP A 29 -2.02 -18.48 -3.97
C ASP A 29 -2.99 -17.71 -4.88
N THR A 30 -2.76 -16.40 -5.04
CA THR A 30 -3.37 -15.60 -6.09
C THR A 30 -2.29 -15.35 -7.12
N PRO A 31 -2.44 -15.89 -8.34
CA PRO A 31 -1.52 -15.58 -9.42
C PRO A 31 -1.48 -14.06 -9.59
N PRO A 32 -0.30 -13.49 -9.91
CA PRO A 32 -0.20 -12.08 -10.23
C PRO A 32 -1.24 -11.77 -11.32
N PRO A 33 -1.91 -10.61 -11.26
CA PRO A 33 -2.87 -10.23 -12.27
C PRO A 33 -2.22 -10.42 -13.64
N GLN A 34 -2.88 -11.21 -14.51
CA GLN A 34 -2.47 -11.33 -15.89
C GLN A 34 -2.58 -9.93 -16.48
N VAL A 35 -1.47 -9.26 -16.70
CA VAL A 35 -1.40 -8.01 -17.43
C VAL A 35 -1.73 -8.40 -18.87
N GLY A 36 -3.02 -8.41 -19.21
CA GLY A 36 -3.46 -8.58 -20.61
C GLY A 36 -2.95 -7.38 -21.40
N ASP A 37 -2.41 -7.63 -22.56
CA ASP A 37 -1.99 -6.77 -23.70
C ASP A 37 -2.06 -5.24 -23.53
N ILE A 38 -1.71 -4.70 -22.37
CA ILE A 38 -1.52 -3.27 -22.19
C ILE A 38 -0.12 -2.96 -22.71
N GLU A 39 -0.02 -2.19 -23.79
CA GLU A 39 1.24 -1.62 -24.30
C GLU A 39 1.83 -0.66 -23.25
N GLY A 40 2.37 -1.21 -22.16
CA GLY A 40 3.07 -0.49 -21.11
C GLY A 40 4.55 -0.84 -21.11
N GLN A 41 5.33 -0.10 -20.35
CA GLN A 41 6.76 -0.34 -20.22
C GLN A 41 7.19 -0.50 -18.76
N PHE A 42 8.21 -1.32 -18.52
CA PHE A 42 8.89 -1.37 -17.23
C PHE A 42 9.98 -0.31 -17.20
N VAL A 43 10.00 0.48 -16.14
CA VAL A 43 11.00 1.52 -15.89
C VAL A 43 11.69 1.24 -14.58
N GLN A 44 13.02 1.22 -14.61
CA GLN A 44 13.85 1.17 -13.40
C GLN A 44 14.73 2.41 -13.36
N PHE A 45 14.66 3.15 -12.26
CA PHE A 45 15.48 4.34 -12.07
C PHE A 45 16.85 3.97 -11.48
N ALA A 46 17.87 4.75 -11.82
CA ALA A 46 19.23 4.52 -11.36
C ALA A 46 19.30 4.51 -9.81
N GLY A 47 19.85 3.44 -9.25
CA GLY A 47 19.95 3.25 -7.80
C GLY A 47 18.65 2.86 -7.09
N SER A 48 17.56 2.70 -7.83
CA SER A 48 16.29 2.20 -7.28
C SER A 48 16.19 0.68 -7.41
N PRO A 49 15.77 -0.02 -6.34
CA PRO A 49 15.49 -1.45 -6.40
C PRO A 49 14.11 -1.76 -7.00
N PHE A 50 13.30 -0.73 -7.30
CA PHE A 50 11.94 -0.91 -7.78
C PHE A 50 11.86 -0.92 -9.30
N GLU A 51 11.07 -1.84 -9.84
CA GLU A 51 10.66 -1.86 -11.24
C GLU A 51 9.22 -1.38 -11.35
N LEU A 52 9.03 -0.18 -11.91
CA LEU A 52 7.72 0.42 -12.12
C LEU A 52 7.16 0.02 -13.47
N PHE A 53 5.97 -0.56 -13.48
CA PHE A 53 5.20 -0.72 -14.71
C PHE A 53 4.43 0.57 -14.99
N GLN A 54 4.70 1.18 -16.15
CA GLN A 54 4.01 2.38 -16.62
C GLN A 54 3.08 1.98 -17.78
N PRO A 55 1.76 1.95 -17.59
CA PRO A 55 0.82 1.70 -18.68
C PRO A 55 0.80 2.85 -19.70
N TYR A 56 1.24 4.03 -19.29
CA TYR A 56 1.42 5.24 -20.08
C TYR A 56 2.52 6.11 -19.49
N LEU A 57 3.06 7.03 -20.27
CA LEU A 57 4.05 8.00 -19.76
C LEU A 57 3.35 9.07 -18.90
N PRO A 58 4.02 9.60 -17.87
CA PRO A 58 3.53 10.75 -17.14
C PRO A 58 3.25 11.92 -18.11
N ALA A 59 2.07 12.54 -17.99
CA ALA A 59 1.62 13.57 -18.89
C ALA A 59 1.07 14.79 -18.15
N GLY A 60 0.92 15.92 -18.87
CA GLY A 60 0.46 17.17 -18.29
C GLY A 60 1.40 17.66 -17.19
N ASP A 61 0.85 17.97 -16.01
CA ASP A 61 1.61 18.47 -14.86
C ASP A 61 2.26 17.35 -14.05
N GLN A 62 2.02 16.07 -14.36
CA GLN A 62 2.54 14.95 -13.60
C GLN A 62 4.08 14.90 -13.55
N PRO A 63 4.83 15.09 -14.67
CA PRO A 63 6.28 15.08 -14.64
C PRO A 63 6.84 16.13 -13.68
N GLN A 64 6.33 17.35 -13.72
CA GLN A 64 6.75 18.44 -12.84
C GLN A 64 6.42 18.12 -11.37
N ALA A 65 5.23 17.59 -11.09
CA ALA A 65 4.82 17.21 -9.73
C ALA A 65 5.71 16.10 -9.17
N ILE A 66 6.09 15.11 -10.01
CA ILE A 66 7.00 14.03 -9.61
C ILE A 66 8.37 14.59 -9.26
N ASP A 67 8.91 15.48 -10.11
CA ASP A 67 10.23 16.08 -9.88
C ASP A 67 10.27 16.88 -8.59
N GLN A 68 9.27 17.74 -8.35
CA GLN A 68 9.15 18.56 -7.13
C GLN A 68 9.01 17.70 -5.87
N LEU A 69 8.19 16.64 -5.91
CA LEU A 69 8.01 15.75 -4.77
C LEU A 69 9.29 14.98 -4.42
N VAL A 70 10.02 14.52 -5.45
CA VAL A 70 11.30 13.83 -5.25
C VAL A 70 12.36 14.79 -4.71
N GLU A 71 12.47 16.00 -5.25
CA GLU A 71 13.37 17.04 -4.78
C GLU A 71 13.08 17.40 -3.32
N GLY A 72 11.84 17.69 -2.97
CA GLY A 72 11.47 18.03 -1.60
C GLY A 72 11.79 16.93 -0.60
N VAL A 73 11.61 15.64 -0.94
CA VAL A 73 12.04 14.53 -0.07
C VAL A 73 13.56 14.51 0.10
N ASN A 74 14.32 14.78 -0.96
CA ASN A 74 15.79 14.78 -0.92
C ASN A 74 16.32 15.99 -0.13
N ASP A 75 15.64 17.12 -0.20
CA ASP A 75 15.95 18.34 0.56
C ASP A 75 15.53 18.24 2.03
N GLY A 76 14.84 17.18 2.39
CA GLY A 76 14.45 16.91 3.76
C GLY A 76 13.13 17.53 4.18
N GLU A 77 12.31 17.95 3.25
CA GLU A 77 10.94 18.41 3.56
C GLU A 77 10.16 17.32 4.29
N VAL A 78 9.54 17.71 5.41
CA VAL A 78 8.80 16.78 6.27
C VAL A 78 7.39 16.53 5.73
N PHE A 79 6.79 17.54 5.11
CA PHE A 79 5.44 17.51 4.58
C PHE A 79 5.39 18.09 3.19
N GLN A 80 4.71 17.39 2.30
CA GLN A 80 4.40 17.87 0.96
C GLN A 80 2.95 17.54 0.64
N THR A 81 2.29 18.35 -0.16
CA THR A 81 0.90 18.14 -0.54
C THR A 81 0.78 18.06 -2.06
N LEU A 82 0.28 16.92 -2.56
CA LEU A 82 -0.09 16.77 -3.97
C LEU A 82 -1.57 17.11 -4.13
N LEU A 83 -1.84 18.25 -4.76
CA LEU A 83 -3.20 18.68 -5.08
C LEU A 83 -3.59 18.22 -6.48
N GLY A 84 -4.76 17.61 -6.59
CA GLY A 84 -5.28 17.17 -7.89
C GLY A 84 -6.72 16.70 -7.76
N VAL A 85 -7.50 16.87 -8.83
CA VAL A 85 -8.89 16.38 -8.90
C VAL A 85 -8.93 14.85 -8.92
N THR A 86 -10.10 14.30 -8.65
CA THR A 86 -10.31 12.85 -8.78
C THR A 86 -10.04 12.42 -10.22
N GLY A 87 -9.33 11.31 -10.39
CA GLY A 87 -8.95 10.80 -11.72
C GLY A 87 -7.73 11.47 -12.37
N SER A 88 -7.06 12.44 -11.71
CA SER A 88 -5.83 13.07 -12.24
C SER A 88 -4.58 12.18 -12.20
N GLY A 89 -4.70 10.93 -11.80
CA GLY A 89 -3.57 9.99 -11.73
C GLY A 89 -2.64 10.21 -10.53
N LYS A 90 -3.16 10.72 -9.41
CA LYS A 90 -2.35 10.93 -8.19
C LYS A 90 -1.63 9.66 -7.72
N THR A 91 -2.29 8.51 -7.76
CA THR A 91 -1.67 7.22 -7.39
C THR A 91 -0.50 6.88 -8.32
N PHE A 92 -0.68 7.10 -9.62
CA PHE A 92 0.38 6.91 -10.60
C PHE A 92 1.56 7.88 -10.39
N THR A 93 1.26 9.15 -10.07
CA THR A 93 2.27 10.14 -9.69
C THR A 93 3.06 9.66 -8.48
N MET A 94 2.38 9.20 -7.42
CA MET A 94 3.04 8.67 -6.22
C MET A 94 3.84 7.40 -6.49
N ALA A 95 3.37 6.50 -7.36
CA ALA A 95 4.13 5.32 -7.78
C ALA A 95 5.47 5.71 -8.44
N ASN A 96 5.45 6.72 -9.31
CA ASN A 96 6.67 7.27 -9.92
C ASN A 96 7.62 7.88 -8.88
N VAL A 97 7.10 8.62 -7.88
CA VAL A 97 7.89 9.18 -6.78
C VAL A 97 8.55 8.07 -5.98
N ILE A 98 7.80 7.04 -5.58
CA ILE A 98 8.32 5.88 -4.82
C ILE A 98 9.42 5.17 -5.62
N ALA A 99 9.16 4.92 -6.90
CA ALA A 99 10.13 4.26 -7.78
C ALA A 99 11.42 5.07 -7.91
N ARG A 100 11.35 6.40 -8.06
CA ARG A 100 12.52 7.28 -8.17
C ARG A 100 13.31 7.40 -6.88
N LEU A 101 12.62 7.44 -5.73
CA LEU A 101 13.28 7.53 -4.43
C LEU A 101 13.98 6.22 -4.03
N GLY A 102 13.54 5.07 -4.56
CA GLY A 102 14.13 3.77 -4.27
C GLY A 102 14.08 3.37 -2.78
N ARG A 103 13.12 3.91 -2.03
CA ARG A 103 12.97 3.67 -0.59
C ARG A 103 11.64 2.98 -0.30
N PRO A 104 11.57 2.07 0.69
CA PRO A 104 10.31 1.52 1.15
C PRO A 104 9.32 2.63 1.53
N ALA A 105 8.07 2.49 1.11
CA ALA A 105 7.02 3.46 1.36
C ALA A 105 5.83 2.83 2.06
N ILE A 106 5.23 3.57 2.98
CA ILE A 106 3.97 3.19 3.62
C ILE A 106 2.91 4.19 3.18
N VAL A 107 1.83 3.69 2.58
CA VAL A 107 0.70 4.48 2.10
C VAL A 107 -0.47 4.28 3.05
N PHE A 108 -0.90 5.33 3.72
CA PHE A 108 -2.01 5.29 4.65
C PHE A 108 -3.33 5.65 3.97
N ALA A 109 -4.39 4.96 4.32
CA ALA A 109 -5.73 5.23 3.85
C ALA A 109 -6.72 5.41 5.03
N PRO A 110 -7.72 6.27 4.87
CA PRO A 110 -8.67 6.57 5.95
C PRO A 110 -9.67 5.45 6.22
N ASN A 111 -9.80 4.47 5.32
CA ASN A 111 -10.67 3.32 5.49
C ASN A 111 -10.15 2.09 4.74
N LYS A 112 -10.70 0.91 5.07
CA LYS A 112 -10.29 -0.38 4.50
C LYS A 112 -10.56 -0.46 2.98
N THR A 113 -11.65 0.11 2.50
CA THR A 113 -12.04 0.08 1.09
C THR A 113 -11.02 0.82 0.24
N LEU A 114 -10.62 2.03 0.66
CA LEU A 114 -9.60 2.81 -0.04
C LEU A 114 -8.23 2.15 0.08
N ALA A 115 -7.90 1.54 1.23
CA ALA A 115 -6.66 0.79 1.37
C ALA A 115 -6.61 -0.39 0.39
N ALA A 116 -7.70 -1.15 0.23
CA ALA A 116 -7.79 -2.24 -0.74
C ALA A 116 -7.66 -1.75 -2.18
N GLN A 117 -8.28 -0.62 -2.52
CA GLN A 117 -8.14 0.00 -3.84
C GLN A 117 -6.69 0.40 -4.11
N LEU A 118 -6.06 1.12 -3.19
CA LEU A 118 -4.66 1.52 -3.31
C LEU A 118 -3.72 0.31 -3.43
N TYR A 119 -3.98 -0.75 -2.66
CA TYR A 119 -3.22 -2.00 -2.76
C TYR A 119 -3.31 -2.59 -4.17
N SER A 120 -4.52 -2.67 -4.76
CA SER A 120 -4.71 -3.15 -6.12
C SER A 120 -3.95 -2.29 -7.13
N GLU A 121 -4.10 -0.95 -7.06
CA GLU A 121 -3.41 -0.01 -7.95
C GLU A 121 -1.87 -0.12 -7.83
N PHE A 122 -1.33 -0.18 -6.60
CA PHE A 122 0.11 -0.33 -6.41
C PHE A 122 0.65 -1.68 -6.87
N ARG A 123 -0.12 -2.77 -6.76
CA ARG A 123 0.25 -4.07 -7.33
C ARG A 123 0.32 -4.05 -8.86
N GLU A 124 -0.52 -3.28 -9.51
CA GLU A 124 -0.46 -3.09 -10.97
C GLU A 124 0.78 -2.29 -11.36
N PHE A 125 1.16 -1.27 -10.59
CA PHE A 125 2.37 -0.48 -10.85
C PHE A 125 3.67 -1.19 -10.46
N PHE A 126 3.64 -2.07 -9.46
CA PHE A 126 4.82 -2.80 -8.97
C PHE A 126 4.63 -4.32 -9.00
N PRO A 127 4.32 -4.93 -10.17
CA PRO A 127 4.00 -6.36 -10.23
C PRO A 127 5.18 -7.27 -9.90
N ARG A 128 6.41 -6.74 -9.93
CA ARG A 128 7.65 -7.47 -9.64
C ARG A 128 8.27 -7.13 -8.29
N ASN A 129 7.60 -6.29 -7.51
CA ASN A 129 8.03 -5.91 -6.18
C ASN A 129 7.02 -6.36 -5.12
N ALA A 130 7.45 -6.45 -3.88
CA ALA A 130 6.55 -6.74 -2.77
C ALA A 130 5.64 -5.54 -2.50
N VAL A 131 4.34 -5.76 -2.60
CA VAL A 131 3.30 -4.81 -2.20
C VAL A 131 2.41 -5.53 -1.21
N GLU A 132 2.37 -5.04 0.03
CA GLU A 132 1.68 -5.69 1.12
C GLU A 132 0.50 -4.85 1.59
N TYR A 133 -0.57 -5.54 1.98
CA TYR A 133 -1.80 -4.94 2.47
C TYR A 133 -1.97 -5.27 3.94
N PHE A 134 -2.09 -4.25 4.76
CA PHE A 134 -2.31 -4.42 6.19
C PHE A 134 -3.52 -3.63 6.65
N VAL A 135 -4.45 -4.32 7.27
CA VAL A 135 -5.65 -3.74 7.88
C VAL A 135 -5.87 -4.35 9.25
N SER A 136 -6.47 -3.55 10.15
CA SER A 136 -6.94 -4.12 11.40
C SER A 136 -8.14 -5.03 11.14
N TYR A 137 -8.03 -6.28 11.52
CA TYR A 137 -9.17 -7.17 11.62
C TYR A 137 -9.84 -6.92 12.97
N TYR A 138 -11.17 -6.88 12.97
CA TYR A 138 -11.90 -6.99 14.23
C TYR A 138 -11.82 -8.45 14.65
N ASP A 139 -11.09 -8.73 15.71
CA ASP A 139 -11.31 -9.98 16.41
C ASP A 139 -12.74 -9.97 16.92
N TYR A 140 -13.46 -11.05 16.65
CA TYR A 140 -14.80 -11.19 17.19
C TYR A 140 -14.65 -11.30 18.72
N TYR A 141 -14.95 -10.19 19.40
CA TYR A 141 -14.94 -10.12 20.84
C TYR A 141 -16.35 -10.39 21.33
N GLN A 142 -16.58 -11.59 21.87
CA GLN A 142 -17.80 -11.88 22.58
C GLN A 142 -17.59 -11.49 24.06
N PRO A 143 -18.26 -10.44 24.57
CA PRO A 143 -18.16 -10.10 25.98
C PRO A 143 -18.76 -11.21 26.85
N GLU A 144 -18.20 -11.35 28.04
CA GLU A 144 -18.78 -12.22 29.06
C GLU A 144 -20.25 -11.83 29.33
N ALA A 145 -21.11 -12.79 29.37
CA ALA A 145 -22.53 -12.58 29.66
C ALA A 145 -23.08 -13.69 30.55
N TYR A 146 -23.81 -13.31 31.58
CA TYR A 146 -24.55 -14.24 32.42
C TYR A 146 -26.05 -14.14 32.10
N VAL A 147 -26.66 -15.28 31.77
CA VAL A 147 -28.09 -15.39 31.49
C VAL A 147 -28.80 -16.00 32.69
N PRO A 148 -29.37 -15.19 33.62
CA PRO A 148 -29.92 -15.69 34.89
C PRO A 148 -31.06 -16.69 34.73
N GLN A 149 -31.86 -16.58 33.65
CA GLN A 149 -32.99 -17.45 33.37
C GLN A 149 -32.58 -18.90 33.07
N ARG A 150 -31.32 -19.12 32.67
CA ARG A 150 -30.79 -20.45 32.31
C ARG A 150 -29.61 -20.86 33.16
N ASP A 151 -29.23 -20.05 34.12
CA ASP A 151 -28.03 -20.23 34.93
C ASP A 151 -26.80 -20.55 34.06
N LEU A 152 -26.71 -19.82 32.93
CA LEU A 152 -25.69 -20.00 31.91
C LEU A 152 -24.71 -18.83 31.93
N PHE A 153 -23.42 -19.14 32.17
CA PHE A 153 -22.33 -18.22 31.99
C PHE A 153 -21.72 -18.41 30.60
N ILE A 154 -21.71 -17.36 29.79
CA ILE A 154 -21.03 -17.33 28.49
C ILE A 154 -19.66 -16.75 28.73
N GLU A 155 -18.62 -17.57 28.59
CA GLU A 155 -17.24 -17.13 28.72
C GLU A 155 -16.84 -16.22 27.57
N LYS A 156 -15.84 -15.36 27.87
CA LYS A 156 -15.20 -14.51 26.88
C LYS A 156 -14.48 -15.39 25.85
N ASP A 157 -14.91 -15.33 24.61
CA ASP A 157 -14.23 -15.99 23.52
C ASP A 157 -13.50 -14.95 22.63
N SER A 158 -12.21 -15.12 22.45
CA SER A 158 -11.39 -14.32 21.52
C SER A 158 -10.75 -15.28 20.54
N ALA A 159 -11.32 -15.39 19.35
CA ALA A 159 -10.67 -16.13 18.28
C ALA A 159 -9.49 -15.31 17.73
N ILE A 160 -8.28 -15.77 17.98
CA ILE A 160 -7.08 -15.27 17.31
C ILE A 160 -7.11 -15.82 15.89
N ASN A 161 -7.17 -14.95 14.90
CA ASN A 161 -7.02 -15.37 13.51
C ASN A 161 -5.56 -15.85 13.30
N GLU A 162 -5.39 -17.16 13.16
CA GLU A 162 -4.08 -17.78 12.86
C GLU A 162 -3.59 -17.54 11.41
N HIS A 163 -4.31 -16.74 10.63
CA HIS A 163 -4.06 -16.49 9.20
C HIS A 163 -3.70 -15.02 8.91
N ILE A 164 -2.95 -14.37 9.79
CA ILE A 164 -2.34 -13.06 9.50
C ILE A 164 -0.84 -13.25 9.25
#